data_f708aafd12a3d5b56e92b17b85c98537
#
_entry.id   f708aafd12a3d5b56e92b17b85c98537
#
_cell.length_a   1.000
_cell.length_b   1.000
_cell.length_c   1.000
_cell.angle_alpha   90.00
_cell.angle_beta   90.00
_cell.angle_gamma   90.00
#
_symmetry.space_group_name_H-M   'P 1'
#
loop_
_entity.id
_entity.type
_entity.pdbx_description
1 polymer ?
#
loop_
_entity_poly.entity_id
_entity_poly.type
_entity_poly.pdbx_seq_one_letter_code
_entity_poly.pdbx_strand_id
1 'polypeptide(L)'
;MSARWRAAGALLAAALIGGGAAAGSASTGPATIRITDRQVLDKQIGDGVGAREVVRTVLYKPGKESIGSSALLCTYVSPRLRSCTGTYSLPRGTIVVSGVLSTRLMYELAIVGGTGLYDNARGTFTNTVLGLRPRRDLLLFRPTG
;
A
#
# COMPACT_ATOMS: atom_id res chain seq x y z
N MET A 1 7.09 -0.48 -89.59
CA MET A 1 8.40 -0.05 -89.05
C MET A 1 8.19 0.24 -87.55
N SER A 2 8.46 -0.62 -86.79
CA SER A 2 9.27 -1.00 -85.68
C SER A 2 9.89 0.14 -84.86
N ALA A 3 9.57 0.25 -83.65
CA ALA A 3 10.50 0.60 -82.58
C ALA A 3 9.94 0.16 -81.24
N ARG A 4 10.54 -0.86 -80.64
CA ARG A 4 10.34 -1.38 -79.31
C ARG A 4 11.14 -0.53 -78.29
N TRP A 5 10.53 0.03 -77.32
CA TRP A 5 11.24 0.59 -76.18
C TRP A 5 10.91 -0.26 -74.90
N ARG A 6 11.97 -0.88 -74.43
CA ARG A 6 11.98 -1.58 -73.16
C ARG A 6 12.27 -0.56 -72.04
N ALA A 7 11.34 -0.33 -71.16
CA ALA A 7 11.59 0.39 -69.92
C ALA A 7 11.85 -0.62 -68.83
N ALA A 8 13.06 -0.60 -68.25
CA ALA A 8 13.47 -1.36 -67.13
C ALA A 8 12.90 -0.70 -65.88
N GLY A 9 12.03 -1.44 -65.15
CA GLY A 9 11.54 -1.02 -63.88
C GLY A 9 12.57 -1.30 -62.77
N ALA A 10 13.05 -0.26 -62.11
CA ALA A 10 13.86 -0.38 -60.93
C ALA A 10 12.94 -0.56 -59.70
N LEU A 11 12.99 -1.74 -59.08
CA LEU A 11 12.35 -2.02 -57.81
C LEU A 11 13.19 -1.41 -56.67
N LEU A 12 12.72 -0.32 -56.08
CA LEU A 12 13.23 0.23 -54.85
C LEU A 12 12.62 -0.57 -53.68
N ALA A 13 13.40 -1.44 -53.07
CA ALA A 13 13.08 -2.10 -51.81
C ALA A 13 13.30 -1.11 -50.67
N ALA A 14 12.22 -0.55 -50.14
CA ALA A 14 12.26 0.24 -48.89
C ALA A 14 12.36 -0.72 -47.70
N ALA A 15 13.53 -0.83 -47.10
CA ALA A 15 13.74 -1.52 -45.85
C ALA A 15 13.17 -0.66 -44.74
N LEU A 16 12.00 -1.03 -44.21
CA LEU A 16 11.46 -0.50 -42.98
C LEU A 16 12.26 -1.07 -41.80
N ILE A 17 13.21 -0.29 -41.32
CA ILE A 17 13.86 -0.57 -40.03
C ILE A 17 12.82 -0.25 -38.92
N GLY A 18 12.07 -1.26 -38.52
CA GLY A 18 11.21 -1.19 -37.34
C GLY A 18 12.07 -1.07 -36.09
N GLY A 19 12.32 0.17 -35.65
CA GLY A 19 12.86 0.44 -34.34
C GLY A 19 11.84 0.01 -33.27
N GLY A 20 11.92 -1.21 -32.80
CA GLY A 20 11.21 -1.67 -31.63
C GLY A 20 11.73 -0.91 -30.40
N ALA A 21 11.01 0.12 -30.00
CA ALA A 21 11.21 0.66 -28.67
C ALA A 21 10.88 -0.45 -27.67
N ALA A 22 11.90 -1.07 -27.09
CA ALA A 22 11.74 -1.92 -25.93
C ALA A 22 11.17 -1.02 -24.83
N ALA A 23 9.86 -1.12 -24.60
CA ALA A 23 9.24 -0.60 -23.41
C ALA A 23 9.88 -1.35 -22.23
N GLY A 24 10.87 -0.73 -21.62
CA GLY A 24 11.45 -1.23 -20.38
C GLY A 24 10.32 -1.37 -19.38
N SER A 25 9.94 -2.60 -19.10
CA SER A 25 9.06 -2.90 -17.98
C SER A 25 9.80 -2.42 -16.74
N ALA A 26 9.40 -1.24 -16.22
CA ALA A 26 9.83 -0.82 -14.90
C ALA A 26 9.41 -1.93 -13.96
N SER A 27 10.39 -2.66 -13.44
CA SER A 27 10.17 -3.64 -12.38
C SER A 27 9.62 -2.87 -11.19
N THR A 28 8.30 -2.83 -11.05
CA THR A 28 7.63 -2.40 -9.83
C THR A 28 7.81 -3.51 -8.81
N GLY A 29 9.01 -3.62 -8.25
CA GLY A 29 9.19 -4.40 -7.03
C GLY A 29 8.24 -3.88 -5.95
N PRO A 30 7.91 -4.69 -4.94
CA PRO A 30 6.97 -4.30 -3.90
C PRO A 30 7.45 -3.02 -3.22
N ALA A 31 6.76 -1.90 -3.48
CA ALA A 31 7.12 -0.62 -2.90
C ALA A 31 6.80 -0.63 -1.41
N THR A 32 7.81 -0.50 -0.56
CA THR A 32 7.58 -0.33 0.88
C THR A 32 7.16 1.10 1.17
N ILE A 33 5.97 1.27 1.74
CA ILE A 33 5.49 2.56 2.23
C ILE A 33 5.87 2.67 3.70
N ARG A 34 6.70 3.66 4.03
CA ARG A 34 7.14 3.96 5.39
C ARG A 34 6.55 5.28 5.84
N ILE A 35 5.77 5.25 6.89
CA ILE A 35 5.17 6.42 7.52
C ILE A 35 5.26 6.30 9.04
N THR A 36 5.07 7.40 9.74
CA THR A 36 4.91 7.41 11.20
C THR A 36 3.51 7.87 11.55
N ASP A 37 3.07 7.54 12.73
CA ASP A 37 1.80 8.05 13.23
C ASP A 37 1.94 8.69 14.61
N ARG A 38 0.87 9.37 15.02
CA ARG A 38 0.64 9.84 16.38
C ARG A 38 -0.77 9.48 16.78
N GLN A 39 -0.91 8.74 17.86
CA GLN A 39 -2.19 8.38 18.42
C GLN A 39 -2.92 9.63 18.95
N VAL A 40 -4.16 9.80 18.55
CA VAL A 40 -5.04 10.91 18.96
C VAL A 40 -6.26 10.42 19.74
N LEU A 41 -6.60 9.13 19.64
CA LEU A 41 -7.64 8.48 20.41
C LEU A 41 -7.23 7.04 20.67
N ASP A 42 -7.44 6.60 21.93
CA ASP A 42 -7.43 5.20 22.33
C ASP A 42 -8.56 5.02 23.35
N LYS A 43 -9.58 4.28 22.95
CA LYS A 43 -10.76 4.08 23.80
C LYS A 43 -11.16 2.62 23.80
N GLN A 44 -11.19 2.04 24.99
CA GLN A 44 -11.77 0.73 25.23
C GLN A 44 -13.25 0.88 25.62
N ILE A 45 -14.09 -0.01 25.13
CA ILE A 45 -15.54 -0.08 25.36
C ILE A 45 -15.84 -1.50 25.83
N GLY A 46 -16.30 -1.62 27.06
CA GLY A 46 -16.53 -2.90 27.73
C GLY A 46 -15.26 -3.55 28.27
N ASP A 47 -15.43 -4.71 28.90
CA ASP A 47 -14.38 -5.47 29.55
C ASP A 47 -14.41 -6.94 29.12
N GLY A 48 -13.24 -7.60 29.21
CA GLY A 48 -13.11 -9.02 28.90
C GLY A 48 -13.29 -9.37 27.42
N VAL A 49 -13.71 -10.60 27.16
CA VAL A 49 -14.01 -11.09 25.82
C VAL A 49 -15.20 -10.36 25.23
N GLY A 50 -15.10 -9.90 24.01
CA GLY A 50 -16.10 -9.08 23.35
C GLY A 50 -15.92 -7.56 23.55
N ALA A 51 -15.06 -7.13 24.47
CA ALA A 51 -14.69 -5.72 24.59
C ALA A 51 -14.10 -5.19 23.28
N ARG A 52 -14.35 -3.93 22.99
CA ARG A 52 -13.87 -3.26 21.77
C ARG A 52 -12.83 -2.20 22.11
N GLU A 53 -11.86 -2.04 21.26
CA GLU A 53 -10.87 -0.97 21.33
C GLU A 53 -10.90 -0.19 20.02
N VAL A 54 -10.99 1.13 20.12
CA VAL A 54 -10.95 2.05 18.98
C VAL A 54 -9.71 2.91 19.12
N VAL A 55 -8.82 2.80 18.15
CA VAL A 55 -7.62 3.63 18.07
C VAL A 55 -7.72 4.51 16.83
N ARG A 56 -7.44 5.80 16.96
CA ARG A 56 -7.30 6.73 15.84
C ARG A 56 -5.95 7.41 15.87
N THR A 57 -5.37 7.58 14.70
CA THR A 57 -4.06 8.23 14.57
C THR A 57 -4.06 9.26 13.46
N VAL A 58 -3.13 10.21 13.53
CA VAL A 58 -2.74 11.09 12.43
C VAL A 58 -1.45 10.54 11.83
N LEU A 59 -1.39 10.47 10.51
CA LEU A 59 -0.29 9.88 9.74
C LEU A 59 0.65 10.98 9.23
N TYR A 60 1.96 10.70 9.26
CA TYR A 60 3.01 11.65 8.88
C TYR A 60 4.03 11.02 7.93
N LYS A 61 4.48 11.77 6.94
CA LYS A 61 5.70 11.45 6.19
C LYS A 61 6.95 11.63 7.07
N PRO A 62 8.08 11.00 6.70
CA PRO A 62 9.38 11.43 7.17
C PRO A 62 9.55 12.93 6.85
N GLY A 63 9.70 13.81 7.89
CA GLY A 63 9.70 15.27 7.71
C GLY A 63 8.53 16.01 8.38
N LYS A 64 7.66 15.30 9.09
CA LYS A 64 6.59 15.82 9.95
C LYS A 64 5.35 16.41 9.26
N GLU A 65 5.22 16.32 7.95
CA GLU A 65 3.99 16.69 7.26
C GLU A 65 2.89 15.65 7.52
N SER A 66 1.70 16.11 7.95
CA SER A 66 0.52 15.24 8.08
C SER A 66 0.00 14.88 6.69
N ILE A 67 -0.19 13.58 6.45
CA ILE A 67 -0.61 13.06 5.15
C ILE A 67 -1.92 12.28 5.19
N GLY A 68 -2.51 12.14 6.37
CA GLY A 68 -3.75 11.37 6.49
C GLY A 68 -4.06 10.95 7.90
N SER A 69 -4.92 9.95 8.01
CA SER A 69 -5.38 9.43 9.30
C SER A 69 -5.62 7.92 9.23
N SER A 70 -5.67 7.28 10.40
CA SER A 70 -6.12 5.90 10.49
C SER A 70 -7.17 5.70 11.57
N ALA A 71 -7.92 4.62 11.42
CA ALA A 71 -8.79 4.08 12.43
C ALA A 71 -8.57 2.57 12.51
N LEU A 72 -8.29 2.06 13.70
CA LEU A 72 -8.17 0.63 14.00
C LEU A 72 -9.26 0.26 15.00
N LEU A 73 -10.04 -0.75 14.66
CA LEU A 73 -11.04 -1.34 15.54
C LEU A 73 -10.61 -2.75 15.90
N CYS A 74 -10.49 -3.02 17.18
CA CYS A 74 -10.17 -4.34 17.71
C CYS A 74 -11.29 -4.86 18.61
N THR A 75 -11.50 -6.18 18.57
CA THR A 75 -12.39 -6.89 19.49
C THR A 75 -11.60 -7.95 20.23
N TYR A 76 -11.69 -7.99 21.55
CA TYR A 76 -11.03 -8.99 22.38
C TYR A 76 -11.69 -10.35 22.19
N VAL A 77 -10.97 -11.29 21.62
CA VAL A 77 -11.41 -12.68 21.42
C VAL A 77 -10.93 -13.60 22.56
N SER A 78 -9.95 -13.14 23.33
CA SER A 78 -9.50 -13.70 24.58
C SER A 78 -8.80 -12.62 25.42
N PRO A 79 -8.43 -12.87 26.68
CA PRO A 79 -7.72 -11.88 27.49
C PRO A 79 -6.40 -11.37 26.90
N ARG A 80 -5.81 -12.11 25.96
CA ARG A 80 -4.51 -11.77 25.34
C ARG A 80 -4.59 -11.55 23.84
N LEU A 81 -5.70 -11.89 23.18
CA LEU A 81 -5.85 -11.83 21.73
C LEU A 81 -6.96 -10.86 21.33
N ARG A 82 -6.68 -10.05 20.32
CA ARG A 82 -7.62 -9.11 19.73
C ARG A 82 -7.69 -9.34 18.22
N SER A 83 -8.87 -9.47 17.69
CA SER A 83 -9.13 -9.41 16.25
C SER A 83 -9.28 -7.95 15.85
N CYS A 84 -8.46 -7.47 14.94
CA CYS A 84 -8.39 -6.07 14.55
C CYS A 84 -8.59 -5.88 13.05
N THR A 85 -9.28 -4.80 12.70
CA THR A 85 -9.38 -4.29 11.34
C THR A 85 -9.07 -2.81 11.35
N GLY A 86 -8.21 -2.36 10.43
CA GLY A 86 -7.78 -0.96 10.34
C GLY A 86 -7.89 -0.41 8.94
N THR A 87 -8.20 0.88 8.85
CA THR A 87 -8.20 1.64 7.60
C THR A 87 -7.22 2.80 7.72
N TYR A 88 -6.32 2.91 6.76
CA TYR A 88 -5.31 3.95 6.64
C TYR A 88 -5.64 4.81 5.42
N SER A 89 -6.12 6.03 5.67
CA SER A 89 -6.44 7.00 4.62
C SER A 89 -5.19 7.80 4.27
N LEU A 90 -4.71 7.66 3.05
CA LEU A 90 -3.52 8.29 2.49
C LEU A 90 -3.93 9.22 1.33
N PRO A 91 -3.08 10.15 0.86
CA PRO A 91 -3.44 11.12 -0.18
C PRO A 91 -3.89 10.49 -1.50
N ARG A 92 -3.46 9.26 -1.81
CA ARG A 92 -3.73 8.58 -3.08
C ARG A 92 -4.70 7.41 -2.96
N GLY A 93 -5.33 7.24 -1.81
CA GLY A 93 -6.30 6.16 -1.56
C GLY A 93 -6.22 5.62 -0.13
N THR A 94 -6.91 4.52 0.11
CA THR A 94 -6.93 3.87 1.42
C THR A 94 -6.27 2.50 1.35
N ILE A 95 -5.68 2.07 2.49
CA ILE A 95 -5.21 0.69 2.69
C ILE A 95 -6.02 0.11 3.84
N VAL A 96 -6.52 -1.11 3.66
CA VAL A 96 -7.25 -1.85 4.70
C VAL A 96 -6.39 -3.00 5.19
N VAL A 97 -6.26 -3.13 6.51
CA VAL A 97 -5.49 -4.19 7.17
C VAL A 97 -6.37 -4.97 8.12
N SER A 98 -6.06 -6.25 8.31
CA SER A 98 -6.81 -7.11 9.24
C SER A 98 -5.94 -8.23 9.79
N GLY A 99 -6.25 -8.69 11.00
CA GLY A 99 -5.58 -9.82 11.62
C GLY A 99 -5.80 -9.89 13.12
N VAL A 100 -5.06 -10.79 13.78
CA VAL A 100 -5.13 -11.02 15.22
C VAL A 100 -3.84 -10.52 15.88
N LEU A 101 -3.98 -9.78 16.96
CA LEU A 101 -2.88 -9.20 17.72
C LEU A 101 -2.81 -9.77 19.12
N SER A 102 -1.58 -10.09 19.58
CA SER A 102 -1.28 -10.52 20.96
C SER A 102 -0.47 -9.48 21.74
N THR A 103 0.12 -8.50 21.07
CA THR A 103 0.96 -7.47 21.66
C THR A 103 0.61 -6.09 21.10
N ARG A 104 1.04 -5.02 21.80
CA ARG A 104 0.86 -3.62 21.38
C ARG A 104 2.17 -2.95 20.97
N LEU A 105 3.32 -3.58 21.22
CA LEU A 105 4.63 -2.96 20.98
C LEU A 105 5.12 -3.14 19.53
N MET A 106 4.95 -4.34 19.01
CA MET A 106 5.22 -4.66 17.61
C MET A 106 4.23 -5.72 17.16
N TYR A 107 3.61 -5.50 16.02
CA TYR A 107 2.66 -6.46 15.47
C TYR A 107 2.59 -6.36 13.95
N GLU A 108 2.10 -7.43 13.36
CA GLU A 108 1.83 -7.52 11.93
C GLU A 108 0.35 -7.81 11.66
N LEU A 109 -0.16 -7.22 10.58
CA LEU A 109 -1.48 -7.48 10.04
C LEU A 109 -1.37 -7.72 8.54
N ALA A 110 -2.30 -8.49 7.99
CA ALA A 110 -2.41 -8.63 6.55
C ALA A 110 -2.99 -7.36 5.92
N ILE A 111 -2.42 -6.90 4.81
CA ILE A 111 -3.09 -5.96 3.91
C ILE A 111 -4.13 -6.77 3.14
N VAL A 112 -5.41 -6.44 3.31
CA VAL A 112 -6.53 -7.21 2.75
C VAL A 112 -7.26 -6.50 1.63
N GLY A 113 -6.91 -5.24 1.36
CA GLY A 113 -7.48 -4.44 0.28
C GLY A 113 -7.08 -2.98 0.36
N GLY A 114 -7.65 -2.21 -0.54
CA GLY A 114 -7.47 -0.76 -0.58
C GLY A 114 -8.34 -0.12 -1.64
N THR A 115 -8.16 1.18 -1.83
CA THR A 115 -8.83 1.97 -2.88
C THR A 115 -7.83 2.92 -3.54
N GLY A 116 -8.20 3.48 -4.68
CA GLY A 116 -7.35 4.41 -5.40
C GLY A 116 -6.05 3.75 -5.89
N LEU A 117 -4.89 4.33 -5.56
CA LEU A 117 -3.60 3.73 -5.93
C LEU A 117 -3.36 2.35 -5.28
N TYR A 118 -4.08 2.05 -4.20
CA TYR A 118 -3.95 0.82 -3.42
C TYR A 118 -5.07 -0.18 -3.71
N ASP A 119 -5.80 0.01 -4.82
CA ASP A 119 -6.83 -0.93 -5.24
C ASP A 119 -6.22 -2.34 -5.38
N ASN A 120 -6.96 -3.33 -4.88
CA ASN A 120 -6.52 -4.73 -4.82
C ASN A 120 -5.22 -5.00 -4.04
N ALA A 121 -4.70 -4.05 -3.25
CA ALA A 121 -3.48 -4.25 -2.47
C ALA A 121 -3.61 -5.49 -1.56
N ARG A 122 -2.54 -6.28 -1.53
CA ARG A 122 -2.33 -7.42 -0.61
C ARG A 122 -0.94 -7.27 -0.02
N GLY A 123 -0.62 -7.99 1.02
CA GLY A 123 0.73 -7.98 1.59
C GLY A 123 0.72 -7.90 3.10
N THR A 124 1.77 -7.32 3.67
CA THR A 124 1.99 -7.24 5.11
C THR A 124 2.09 -5.79 5.58
N PHE A 125 1.43 -5.51 6.67
CA PHE A 125 1.55 -4.28 7.45
C PHE A 125 2.24 -4.60 8.76
N THR A 126 3.31 -3.86 9.09
CA THR A 126 4.01 -3.95 10.37
C THR A 126 3.90 -2.63 11.12
N ASN A 127 3.56 -2.69 12.40
CA ASN A 127 3.57 -1.57 13.34
C ASN A 127 4.66 -1.78 14.38
N THR A 128 5.44 -0.73 14.66
CA THR A 128 6.47 -0.74 15.72
C THR A 128 6.41 0.55 16.52
N VAL A 129 6.28 0.44 17.83
CA VAL A 129 6.23 1.61 18.73
C VAL A 129 7.58 2.33 18.75
N LEU A 130 7.56 3.63 18.48
CA LEU A 130 8.72 4.52 18.59
C LEU A 130 8.73 5.32 19.90
N GLY A 131 7.57 5.59 20.48
CA GLY A 131 7.43 6.35 21.72
C GLY A 131 6.04 6.21 22.31
N LEU A 132 5.92 6.40 23.62
CA LEU A 132 4.69 6.15 24.37
C LEU A 132 3.97 7.42 24.82
N ARG A 133 4.63 8.58 24.83
CA ARG A 133 4.04 9.83 25.37
C ARG A 133 4.42 11.06 24.51
N PRO A 134 3.60 11.48 23.54
CA PRO A 134 2.44 10.76 22.99
C PRO A 134 2.87 9.49 22.28
N ARG A 135 1.98 8.51 22.19
CA ARG A 135 2.27 7.28 21.43
C ARG A 135 2.50 7.64 19.98
N ARG A 136 3.62 7.16 19.46
CA ARG A 136 4.02 7.28 18.05
C ARG A 136 4.53 5.93 17.59
N ASP A 137 4.11 5.53 16.42
CA ASP A 137 4.48 4.25 15.84
C ASP A 137 5.13 4.45 14.46
N LEU A 138 5.98 3.51 14.09
CA LEU A 138 6.49 3.34 12.73
C LEU A 138 5.62 2.32 12.01
N LEU A 139 5.08 2.70 10.88
CA LEU A 139 4.19 1.90 10.06
C LEU A 139 4.91 1.54 8.75
N LEU A 140 5.00 0.25 8.47
CA LEU A 140 5.57 -0.29 7.24
C LEU A 140 4.50 -1.08 6.49
N PHE A 141 4.13 -0.62 5.31
CA PHE A 141 3.26 -1.36 4.40
C PHE A 141 4.12 -1.94 3.30
N ARG A 142 4.04 -3.25 3.10
CA ARG A 142 4.70 -4.00 2.04
C ARG A 142 3.63 -4.63 1.15
N PRO A 143 2.99 -3.83 0.28
CA PRO A 143 2.01 -4.38 -0.64
C PRO A 143 2.71 -5.28 -1.66
N THR A 144 2.07 -6.41 -1.94
CA THR A 144 2.37 -7.30 -3.06
C THR A 144 1.21 -7.21 -4.01
N GLY A 145 1.42 -6.80 -5.22
CA GLY A 145 0.40 -6.61 -6.24
C GLY A 145 0.81 -7.24 -7.55
#